data_2eee8096c15ab8223395f2f8011a0f14
#
_entry.id   2eee8096c15ab8223395f2f8011a0f14
#
_cell.length_a   1.000
_cell.length_b   1.000
_cell.length_c   1.000
_cell.angle_alpha   90.00
_cell.angle_beta   90.00
_cell.angle_gamma   90.00
#
_symmetry.space_group_name_H-M   'P 1'
#
loop_
_entity.id
_entity.type
_entity.pdbx_description
1 polymer ?
#
loop_
_entity_poly.entity_id
_entity_poly.type
_entity_poly.pdbx_seq_one_letter_code
_entity_poly.pdbx_strand_id
1 'polypeptide(L)'
;MKIKLSAGLNLTLYSLLLIVTPFLMLMNFLQEAIGSISRANFTLSGFEVPYVVVAAAVLLIALTIFLFKYITWKRLIGLVILTVLFFIGQNSTDYYFNHKFYELQHNWHYFAYGIFTFLAYRKFMELGYPTAKVILRTFLLAFVISLFDELIQVYISNRVFDLSDVGKDMWGVIIGQCGIYFVYFEYGFLQPFRIRHKKLKDYLKNPFTVLFFEMVLAYTLLVIASLLSSAEYWKSVVLISILIFGLIFVLIHLGNNRFLKYTIGFISAALALYFVVAQFTGNARVKRYSDNIIIYKGIPFVYFDLMIYPEGGFRPVDKKSQFLLRDKQKLDDLNPNILLLATGTKGEGGKGFNEQRIFEFKPNLFKSTVYQVIRLKNQDAIKHYNLLISENKKVLFIIHNQ
;
A
#
# COMPACT_ATOMS: atom_id res chain seq x y z
N MET A 1 38.88 20.35 8.47
CA MET A 1 38.85 18.98 9.03
C MET A 1 37.53 18.33 8.58
N LYS A 2 37.55 17.40 7.61
CA LYS A 2 36.34 16.67 7.23
C LYS A 2 36.14 15.54 8.21
N ILE A 3 35.18 15.67 9.13
CA ILE A 3 34.78 14.59 10.03
C ILE A 3 34.14 13.51 9.16
N LYS A 4 34.89 12.42 8.90
CA LYS A 4 34.39 11.27 8.19
C LYS A 4 33.70 10.36 9.20
N LEU A 5 32.39 10.54 9.37
CA LEU A 5 31.58 9.67 10.22
C LEU A 5 31.68 8.22 9.75
N SER A 6 31.81 7.27 10.68
CA SER A 6 31.82 5.84 10.33
C SER A 6 30.45 5.41 9.78
N ALA A 7 30.41 4.40 8.90
CA ALA A 7 29.13 3.90 8.38
C ALA A 7 28.21 3.41 9.50
N GLY A 8 28.76 2.86 10.58
CA GLY A 8 27.99 2.47 11.76
C GLY A 8 27.34 3.66 12.44
N LEU A 9 28.08 4.74 12.66
CA LEU A 9 27.54 5.95 13.31
C LEU A 9 26.43 6.60 12.43
N ASN A 10 26.64 6.68 11.11
CA ASN A 10 25.64 7.20 10.19
C ASN A 10 24.34 6.38 10.25
N LEU A 11 24.45 5.06 10.26
CA LEU A 11 23.28 4.18 10.38
C LEU A 11 22.56 4.36 11.70
N THR A 12 23.30 4.41 12.81
CA THR A 12 22.72 4.61 14.14
C THR A 12 22.01 5.96 14.26
N LEU A 13 22.64 7.05 13.82
CA LEU A 13 22.04 8.38 13.85
C LEU A 13 20.77 8.44 12.97
N TYR A 14 20.80 7.83 11.81
CA TYR A 14 19.62 7.78 10.93
C TYR A 14 18.49 6.92 11.50
N SER A 15 18.84 5.78 12.14
CA SER A 15 17.85 4.95 12.84
C SER A 15 17.17 5.73 13.98
N LEU A 16 17.94 6.46 14.76
CA LEU A 16 17.39 7.33 15.81
C LEU A 16 16.52 8.44 15.23
N LEU A 17 16.92 9.04 14.11
CA LEU A 17 16.12 10.04 13.42
C LEU A 17 14.76 9.47 13.00
N LEU A 18 14.71 8.26 12.41
CA LEU A 18 13.46 7.60 12.05
C LEU A 18 12.56 7.41 13.26
N ILE A 19 13.08 6.84 14.34
CA ILE A 19 12.35 6.59 15.60
C ILE A 19 11.84 7.90 16.25
N VAL A 20 12.55 9.01 16.10
CA VAL A 20 12.15 10.31 16.67
C VAL A 20 11.24 11.11 15.74
N THR A 21 11.18 10.78 14.47
CA THR A 21 10.37 11.50 13.46
C THR A 21 8.89 11.66 13.87
N PRO A 22 8.19 10.66 14.44
CA PRO A 22 6.81 10.85 14.90
C PRO A 22 6.66 11.93 15.97
N PHE A 23 7.63 12.10 16.85
CA PHE A 23 7.62 13.16 17.86
C PHE A 23 7.83 14.55 17.23
N LEU A 24 8.67 14.65 16.21
CA LEU A 24 8.85 15.90 15.45
C LEU A 24 7.57 16.28 14.67
N MET A 25 6.83 15.29 14.20
CA MET A 25 5.54 15.48 13.52
C MET A 25 4.40 15.85 14.47
N LEU A 26 4.55 15.70 15.80
CA LEU A 26 3.59 16.19 16.79
C LEU A 26 3.40 17.71 16.76
N MET A 27 4.36 18.45 16.29
CA MET A 27 4.17 19.86 15.97
C MET A 27 3.30 19.92 14.72
N ASN A 28 1.98 20.16 14.89
CA ASN A 28 1.02 20.36 13.80
C ASN A 28 1.57 21.25 12.69
N PHE A 29 2.44 22.17 13.02
CA PHE A 29 3.15 23.06 12.10
C PHE A 29 3.93 22.30 11.01
N LEU A 30 4.66 21.23 11.34
CA LEU A 30 5.45 20.50 10.35
C LEU A 30 4.54 19.69 9.42
N GLN A 31 3.50 19.09 9.95
CA GLN A 31 2.50 18.35 9.20
C GLN A 31 1.68 19.29 8.28
N GLU A 32 1.30 20.47 8.78
CA GLU A 32 0.62 21.50 8.00
C GLU A 32 1.54 22.07 6.91
N ALA A 33 2.82 22.32 7.21
CA ALA A 33 3.80 22.80 6.24
C ALA A 33 4.02 21.80 5.10
N ILE A 34 4.23 20.50 5.41
CA ILE A 34 4.38 19.46 4.39
C ILE A 34 3.09 19.31 3.58
N GLY A 35 1.93 19.35 4.23
CA GLY A 35 0.64 19.30 3.55
C GLY A 35 0.37 20.53 2.67
N SER A 36 0.79 21.73 3.09
CA SER A 36 0.66 22.95 2.28
C SER A 36 1.57 22.93 1.07
N ILE A 37 2.83 22.50 1.22
CA ILE A 37 3.77 22.32 0.11
C ILE A 37 3.23 21.34 -0.93
N SER A 38 2.67 20.20 -0.46
CA SER A 38 2.10 19.18 -1.35
C SER A 38 0.87 19.66 -2.11
N ARG A 39 0.10 20.63 -1.56
CA ARG A 39 -1.11 21.17 -2.18
C ARG A 39 -0.88 22.43 -3.00
N ALA A 40 0.28 23.08 -2.82
CA ALA A 40 0.61 24.27 -3.54
C ALA A 40 0.73 24.00 -5.04
N ASN A 41 -0.05 24.70 -5.85
CA ASN A 41 -0.09 24.59 -7.30
C ASN A 41 -0.14 25.96 -7.95
N PHE A 42 0.15 26.00 -9.25
CA PHE A 42 -0.09 27.16 -10.09
C PHE A 42 -0.84 26.72 -11.35
N THR A 43 -1.53 27.64 -11.99
CA THR A 43 -2.31 27.35 -13.19
C THR A 43 -1.50 27.70 -14.43
N LEU A 44 -1.27 26.72 -15.30
CA LEU A 44 -0.64 26.89 -16.59
C LEU A 44 -1.62 26.47 -17.70
N SER A 45 -2.04 27.40 -18.54
CA SER A 45 -2.98 27.11 -19.64
C SER A 45 -4.25 26.37 -19.22
N GLY A 46 -4.77 26.65 -18.02
CA GLY A 46 -5.98 26.00 -17.48
C GLY A 46 -5.73 24.68 -16.74
N PHE A 47 -4.49 24.20 -16.68
CA PHE A 47 -4.10 23.03 -15.89
C PHE A 47 -3.45 23.42 -14.57
N GLU A 48 -3.88 22.79 -13.48
CA GLU A 48 -3.23 22.92 -12.18
C GLU A 48 -1.93 22.09 -12.14
N VAL A 49 -0.79 22.76 -11.97
CA VAL A 49 0.54 22.15 -11.91
C VAL A 49 1.09 22.28 -10.48
N PRO A 50 1.32 21.16 -9.76
CA PRO A 50 1.86 21.20 -8.41
C PRO A 50 3.35 21.61 -8.41
N TYR A 51 3.72 22.54 -7.52
CA TYR A 51 5.12 22.95 -7.37
C TYR A 51 6.05 21.78 -7.03
N VAL A 52 5.59 20.82 -6.26
CA VAL A 52 6.37 19.60 -5.90
C VAL A 52 6.75 18.81 -7.15
N VAL A 53 5.85 18.69 -8.13
CA VAL A 53 6.13 17.99 -9.40
C VAL A 53 7.17 18.74 -10.21
N VAL A 54 7.07 20.08 -10.27
CA VAL A 54 8.06 20.91 -10.96
C VAL A 54 9.41 20.80 -10.29
N ALA A 55 9.48 20.92 -8.96
CA ALA A 55 10.72 20.78 -8.21
C ALA A 55 11.37 19.40 -8.42
N ALA A 56 10.56 18.32 -8.38
CA ALA A 56 11.02 16.96 -8.65
C ALA A 56 11.55 16.82 -10.09
N ALA A 57 10.86 17.39 -11.08
CA ALA A 57 11.28 17.37 -12.48
C ALA A 57 12.61 18.13 -12.68
N VAL A 58 12.75 19.32 -12.09
CA VAL A 58 13.99 20.11 -12.15
C VAL A 58 15.15 19.34 -11.49
N LEU A 59 14.92 18.74 -10.32
CA LEU A 59 15.91 17.90 -9.64
C LEU A 59 16.31 16.70 -10.50
N LEU A 60 15.35 16.01 -11.10
CA LEU A 60 15.60 14.87 -11.97
C LEU A 60 16.42 15.26 -13.20
N ILE A 61 16.10 16.38 -13.84
CA ILE A 61 16.87 16.91 -14.98
C ILE A 61 18.30 17.24 -14.54
N ALA A 62 18.47 17.96 -13.43
CA ALA A 62 19.79 18.29 -12.88
C ALA A 62 20.62 17.05 -12.57
N LEU A 63 20.03 16.06 -11.91
CA LEU A 63 20.67 14.77 -11.63
C LEU A 63 21.02 14.02 -12.93
N THR A 64 20.14 14.04 -13.93
CA THR A 64 20.39 13.39 -15.22
C THR A 64 21.58 14.03 -15.92
N ILE A 65 21.66 15.36 -15.95
CA ILE A 65 22.79 16.10 -16.53
C ILE A 65 24.08 15.77 -15.77
N PHE A 66 24.05 15.82 -14.44
CA PHE A 66 25.23 15.56 -13.61
C PHE A 66 25.71 14.11 -13.71
N LEU A 67 24.79 13.15 -13.80
CA LEU A 67 25.07 11.71 -13.84
C LEU A 67 25.10 11.15 -15.26
N PHE A 68 24.96 11.98 -16.30
CA PHE A 68 24.80 11.55 -17.70
C PHE A 68 25.84 10.53 -18.13
N LYS A 69 27.11 10.76 -17.81
CA LYS A 69 28.22 9.84 -18.12
C LYS A 69 28.16 8.48 -17.40
N TYR A 70 27.35 8.38 -16.35
CA TYR A 70 27.17 7.12 -15.60
C TYR A 70 25.89 6.40 -15.99
N ILE A 71 25.07 6.95 -16.87
CA ILE A 71 23.81 6.34 -17.29
C ILE A 71 24.13 5.23 -18.29
N THR A 72 23.89 4.00 -17.89
CA THR A 72 23.94 2.82 -18.75
C THR A 72 22.53 2.35 -19.07
N TRP A 73 22.36 1.59 -20.15
CA TRP A 73 21.06 0.97 -20.48
C TRP A 73 20.53 0.08 -19.34
N LYS A 74 21.43 -0.63 -18.67
CA LYS A 74 21.07 -1.45 -17.50
C LYS A 74 20.50 -0.61 -16.35
N ARG A 75 21.13 0.54 -16.05
CA ARG A 75 20.63 1.47 -15.03
C ARG A 75 19.28 2.07 -15.37
N LEU A 76 19.05 2.35 -16.66
CA LEU A 76 17.71 2.81 -17.10
C LEU A 76 16.65 1.75 -16.85
N ILE A 77 16.91 0.48 -17.18
CA ILE A 77 15.99 -0.61 -16.83
C ILE A 77 15.77 -0.69 -15.31
N GLY A 78 16.86 -0.58 -14.52
CA GLY A 78 16.77 -0.52 -13.07
C GLY A 78 15.88 0.61 -12.57
N LEU A 79 16.00 1.82 -13.13
CA LEU A 79 15.15 2.96 -12.79
C LEU A 79 13.68 2.71 -13.16
N VAL A 80 13.40 2.09 -14.30
CA VAL A 80 12.04 1.66 -14.67
C VAL A 80 11.47 0.68 -13.64
N ILE A 81 12.28 -0.30 -13.20
CA ILE A 81 11.86 -1.23 -12.13
C ILE A 81 11.50 -0.46 -10.85
N LEU A 82 12.32 0.49 -10.41
CA LEU A 82 12.03 1.29 -9.22
C LEU A 82 10.75 2.11 -9.36
N THR A 83 10.54 2.72 -10.53
CA THR A 83 9.32 3.47 -10.84
C THR A 83 8.08 2.56 -10.76
N VAL A 84 8.15 1.37 -11.35
CA VAL A 84 7.06 0.39 -11.28
C VAL A 84 6.78 -0.03 -9.84
N LEU A 85 7.83 -0.34 -9.05
CA LEU A 85 7.66 -0.71 -7.64
C LEU A 85 7.04 0.43 -6.82
N PHE A 86 7.44 1.68 -7.08
CA PHE A 86 6.86 2.86 -6.42
C PHE A 86 5.35 2.97 -6.71
N PHE A 87 4.93 2.86 -7.97
CA PHE A 87 3.52 2.90 -8.33
C PHE A 87 2.72 1.68 -7.81
N ILE A 88 3.32 0.49 -7.79
CA ILE A 88 2.71 -0.68 -7.18
C ILE A 88 2.43 -0.40 -5.69
N GLY A 89 3.41 0.13 -4.94
CA GLY A 89 3.23 0.46 -3.53
C GLY A 89 2.10 1.46 -3.31
N GLN A 90 2.06 2.53 -4.09
CA GLN A 90 1.01 3.53 -3.99
C GLN A 90 -0.39 2.97 -4.27
N ASN A 91 -0.55 2.28 -5.40
CA ASN A 91 -1.85 1.73 -5.78
C ASN A 91 -2.35 0.64 -4.83
N SER A 92 -1.44 -0.10 -4.19
CA SER A 92 -1.80 -1.16 -3.25
C SER A 92 -2.26 -0.64 -1.89
N THR A 93 -2.05 0.64 -1.59
CA THR A 93 -2.43 1.27 -0.30
C THR A 93 -3.50 2.35 -0.44
N ASP A 94 -3.88 2.72 -1.66
CA ASP A 94 -4.92 3.71 -1.93
C ASP A 94 -6.25 3.00 -2.25
N TYR A 95 -7.10 2.83 -1.24
CA TYR A 95 -8.36 2.11 -1.39
C TYR A 95 -9.55 3.00 -1.69
N TYR A 96 -9.53 4.25 -1.26
CA TYR A 96 -10.69 5.13 -1.39
C TYR A 96 -10.47 6.30 -2.35
N PHE A 97 -9.34 6.95 -2.30
CA PHE A 97 -9.23 8.33 -2.81
C PHE A 97 -7.93 8.59 -3.56
N ASN A 98 -7.50 7.88 -4.54
CA ASN A 98 -6.32 8.18 -5.36
C ASN A 98 -5.44 9.30 -4.80
N HIS A 99 -4.62 8.96 -3.80
CA HIS A 99 -3.61 9.89 -3.34
C HIS A 99 -2.78 10.35 -4.54
N LYS A 100 -2.56 11.64 -4.62
CA LYS A 100 -1.75 12.16 -5.70
C LYS A 100 -0.34 11.59 -5.55
N PHE A 101 0.23 11.02 -6.62
CA PHE A 101 1.54 10.34 -6.60
C PHE A 101 2.68 11.21 -6.02
N TYR A 102 2.49 12.53 -5.96
CA TYR A 102 3.42 13.51 -5.42
C TYR A 102 3.14 13.92 -3.96
N GLU A 103 2.22 13.25 -3.27
CA GLU A 103 1.91 13.57 -1.89
C GLU A 103 3.07 13.16 -0.96
N LEU A 104 3.78 14.16 -0.43
CA LEU A 104 5.03 13.95 0.32
C LEU A 104 4.80 13.13 1.58
N GLN A 105 3.70 13.35 2.30
CA GLN A 105 3.40 12.65 3.54
C GLN A 105 3.21 11.14 3.31
N HIS A 106 2.53 10.75 2.23
CA HIS A 106 2.32 9.35 1.88
C HIS A 106 3.60 8.67 1.41
N ASN A 107 4.44 9.41 0.66
CA ASN A 107 5.66 8.90 0.05
C ASN A 107 6.86 8.88 1.00
N TRP A 108 6.74 9.53 2.17
CA TRP A 108 7.85 9.64 3.13
C TRP A 108 8.45 8.28 3.49
N HIS A 109 7.63 7.29 3.75
CA HIS A 109 8.02 5.93 4.11
C HIS A 109 8.98 5.33 3.07
N TYR A 110 8.66 5.47 1.78
CA TYR A 110 9.47 4.90 0.70
C TYR A 110 10.85 5.56 0.60
N PHE A 111 10.91 6.88 0.74
CA PHE A 111 12.18 7.61 0.71
C PHE A 111 13.02 7.37 1.96
N ALA A 112 12.41 7.47 3.13
CA ALA A 112 13.09 7.31 4.40
C ALA A 112 13.73 5.92 4.54
N TYR A 113 12.97 4.87 4.26
CA TYR A 113 13.47 3.51 4.34
C TYR A 113 14.32 3.11 3.13
N GLY A 114 14.18 3.76 1.99
CA GLY A 114 15.14 3.66 0.89
C GLY A 114 16.54 4.16 1.27
N ILE A 115 16.63 5.33 1.92
CA ILE A 115 17.90 5.88 2.46
C ILE A 115 18.45 4.98 3.56
N PHE A 116 17.60 4.55 4.50
CA PHE A 116 18.00 3.60 5.56
C PHE A 116 18.66 2.35 4.96
N THR A 117 18.05 1.80 3.94
CA THR A 117 18.54 0.61 3.24
C THR A 117 19.96 0.81 2.70
N PHE A 118 20.22 1.95 2.08
CA PHE A 118 21.56 2.27 1.56
C PHE A 118 22.60 2.35 2.69
N LEU A 119 22.27 2.98 3.82
CA LEU A 119 23.15 3.09 4.97
C LEU A 119 23.42 1.75 5.63
N ALA A 120 22.38 0.93 5.81
CA ALA A 120 22.49 -0.41 6.40
C ALA A 120 23.28 -1.34 5.49
N TYR A 121 22.99 -1.33 4.18
CA TYR A 121 23.72 -2.10 3.18
C TYR A 121 25.21 -1.78 3.21
N ARG A 122 25.57 -0.49 3.20
CA ARG A 122 26.97 -0.03 3.28
C ARG A 122 27.64 -0.54 4.55
N LYS A 123 26.98 -0.46 5.72
CA LYS A 123 27.54 -0.94 6.99
C LYS A 123 27.79 -2.45 6.96
N PHE A 124 26.82 -3.24 6.48
CA PHE A 124 27.00 -4.70 6.43
C PHE A 124 28.02 -5.16 5.39
N MET A 125 28.20 -4.42 4.31
CA MET A 125 29.29 -4.66 3.34
C MET A 125 30.67 -4.38 3.95
N GLU A 126 30.81 -3.30 4.75
CA GLU A 126 32.06 -3.03 5.49
C GLU A 126 32.43 -4.15 6.49
N LEU A 127 31.44 -4.89 7.00
CA LEU A 127 31.65 -6.05 7.87
C LEU A 127 32.02 -7.32 7.12
N GLY A 128 32.15 -7.27 5.79
CA GLY A 128 32.57 -8.39 4.95
C GLY A 128 31.52 -9.49 4.74
N TYR A 129 30.22 -9.20 4.98
CA TYR A 129 29.19 -10.19 4.73
C TYR A 129 28.92 -10.42 3.23
N PRO A 130 28.63 -11.67 2.80
CA PRO A 130 28.22 -11.92 1.44
C PRO A 130 26.90 -11.21 1.10
N THR A 131 26.73 -10.78 -0.15
CA THR A 131 25.62 -9.94 -0.61
C THR A 131 24.23 -10.45 -0.20
N ALA A 132 23.97 -11.75 -0.30
CA ALA A 132 22.68 -12.33 0.13
C ALA A 132 22.42 -12.10 1.64
N LYS A 133 23.45 -12.23 2.46
CA LYS A 133 23.36 -12.01 3.90
C LYS A 133 23.23 -10.51 4.24
N VAL A 134 23.84 -9.64 3.44
CA VAL A 134 23.69 -8.18 3.56
C VAL A 134 22.23 -7.78 3.30
N ILE A 135 21.65 -8.25 2.19
CA ILE A 135 20.24 -8.02 1.83
C ILE A 135 19.35 -8.45 3.00
N LEU A 136 19.44 -9.69 3.45
CA LEU A 136 18.62 -10.23 4.52
C LEU A 136 18.77 -9.44 5.84
N ARG A 137 19.98 -9.10 6.24
CA ARG A 137 20.22 -8.36 7.48
C ARG A 137 19.69 -6.93 7.41
N THR A 138 19.82 -6.30 6.26
CA THR A 138 19.26 -4.96 6.03
C THR A 138 17.74 -4.98 6.19
N PHE A 139 17.07 -5.97 5.59
CA PHE A 139 15.63 -6.15 5.70
C PHE A 139 15.19 -6.40 7.15
N LEU A 140 15.84 -7.32 7.85
CA LEU A 140 15.52 -7.63 9.25
C LEU A 140 15.76 -6.43 10.18
N LEU A 141 16.86 -5.70 10.00
CA LEU A 141 17.13 -4.51 10.80
C LEU A 141 16.09 -3.41 10.55
N ALA A 142 15.74 -3.17 9.30
CA ALA A 142 14.71 -2.20 8.94
C ALA A 142 13.35 -2.58 9.55
N PHE A 143 12.98 -3.86 9.51
CA PHE A 143 11.75 -4.35 10.12
C PHE A 143 11.71 -4.08 11.63
N VAL A 144 12.81 -4.33 12.32
CA VAL A 144 12.92 -4.03 13.77
C VAL A 144 12.78 -2.53 14.03
N ILE A 145 13.47 -1.68 13.26
CA ILE A 145 13.39 -0.22 13.42
C ILE A 145 11.98 0.30 13.14
N SER A 146 11.33 -0.17 12.08
CA SER A 146 9.95 0.20 11.74
C SER A 146 8.95 -0.23 12.82
N LEU A 147 9.10 -1.43 13.38
CA LEU A 147 8.27 -1.85 14.53
C LEU A 147 8.49 -0.97 15.75
N PHE A 148 9.73 -0.58 16.04
CA PHE A 148 10.02 0.32 17.16
C PHE A 148 9.42 1.70 16.95
N ASP A 149 9.49 2.24 15.73
CA ASP A 149 8.87 3.50 15.35
C ASP A 149 7.36 3.46 15.66
N GLU A 150 6.65 2.44 15.18
CA GLU A 150 5.22 2.28 15.42
C GLU A 150 4.85 2.01 16.89
N LEU A 151 5.66 1.23 17.61
CA LEU A 151 5.44 0.97 19.04
C LEU A 151 5.57 2.25 19.89
N ILE A 152 6.50 3.11 19.54
CA ILE A 152 6.70 4.38 20.24
C ILE A 152 5.53 5.33 19.98
N GLN A 153 4.92 5.28 18.81
CA GLN A 153 3.75 6.10 18.48
C GLN A 153 2.54 5.85 19.40
N VAL A 154 2.43 4.66 20.02
CA VAL A 154 1.35 4.35 20.99
C VAL A 154 1.39 5.28 22.20
N TYR A 155 2.56 5.78 22.58
CA TYR A 155 2.71 6.72 23.70
C TYR A 155 2.42 8.17 23.34
N ILE A 156 2.12 8.45 22.08
CA ILE A 156 1.84 9.78 21.57
C ILE A 156 0.31 9.97 21.53
N SER A 157 -0.21 11.04 22.12
CA SER A 157 -1.63 11.35 22.09
C SER A 157 -2.14 11.47 20.65
N ASN A 158 -3.29 10.86 20.37
CA ASN A 158 -3.93 10.80 19.04
C ASN A 158 -3.17 9.97 17.97
N ARG A 159 -2.18 9.14 18.35
CA ARG A 159 -1.56 8.16 17.48
C ARG A 159 -1.99 6.74 17.87
N VAL A 160 -2.03 5.87 16.88
CA VAL A 160 -2.41 4.46 17.04
C VAL A 160 -1.36 3.62 16.33
N PHE A 161 -1.00 2.49 16.91
CA PHE A 161 -0.13 1.49 16.26
C PHE A 161 -0.71 1.06 14.90
N ASP A 162 0.07 1.21 13.84
CA ASP A 162 -0.36 0.94 12.48
C ASP A 162 0.59 0.02 11.70
N LEU A 163 0.24 -1.25 11.58
CA LEU A 163 1.00 -2.18 10.75
C LEU A 163 1.04 -1.80 9.26
N SER A 164 0.11 -0.95 8.79
CA SER A 164 0.16 -0.50 7.40
C SER A 164 1.38 0.38 7.13
N ASP A 165 1.81 1.16 8.12
CA ASP A 165 3.00 1.99 8.00
C ASP A 165 4.26 1.12 8.02
N VAL A 166 4.31 0.07 8.86
CA VAL A 166 5.37 -0.96 8.77
C VAL A 166 5.41 -1.60 7.39
N GLY A 167 4.24 -1.91 6.80
CA GLY A 167 4.17 -2.44 5.43
C GLY A 167 4.76 -1.49 4.38
N LYS A 168 4.47 -0.18 4.48
CA LYS A 168 5.04 0.86 3.59
C LYS A 168 6.56 1.00 3.78
N ASP A 169 7.03 0.98 5.02
CA ASP A 169 8.45 1.04 5.35
C ASP A 169 9.20 -0.13 4.71
N MET A 170 8.67 -1.36 4.89
CA MET A 170 9.28 -2.55 4.30
C MET A 170 9.24 -2.53 2.78
N TRP A 171 8.21 -1.95 2.17
CA TRP A 171 8.19 -1.72 0.73
C TRP A 171 9.23 -0.69 0.30
N GLY A 172 9.46 0.36 1.09
CA GLY A 172 10.56 1.33 0.92
C GLY A 172 11.93 0.65 0.97
N VAL A 173 12.12 -0.32 1.87
CA VAL A 173 13.33 -1.16 1.92
C VAL A 173 13.51 -1.94 0.62
N ILE A 174 12.46 -2.55 0.08
CA ILE A 174 12.53 -3.28 -1.19
C ILE A 174 12.92 -2.36 -2.35
N ILE A 175 12.33 -1.16 -2.43
CA ILE A 175 12.71 -0.15 -3.43
C ILE A 175 14.20 0.20 -3.28
N GLY A 176 14.67 0.45 -2.06
CA GLY A 176 16.08 0.74 -1.77
C GLY A 176 17.02 -0.41 -2.14
N GLN A 177 16.68 -1.65 -1.79
CA GLN A 177 17.45 -2.84 -2.16
C GLN A 177 17.49 -3.05 -3.67
N CYS A 178 16.35 -2.90 -4.35
CA CYS A 178 16.30 -2.96 -5.82
C CYS A 178 17.16 -1.85 -6.46
N GLY A 179 17.15 -0.64 -5.89
CA GLY A 179 18.03 0.46 -6.31
C GLY A 179 19.52 0.10 -6.20
N ILE A 180 19.92 -0.51 -5.09
CA ILE A 180 21.29 -0.97 -4.89
C ILE A 180 21.63 -2.11 -5.86
N TYR A 181 20.73 -3.08 -6.00
CA TYR A 181 20.99 -4.32 -6.75
C TYR A 181 20.97 -4.11 -8.28
N PHE A 182 20.02 -3.33 -8.79
CA PHE A 182 19.85 -3.13 -10.24
C PHE A 182 20.50 -1.84 -10.76
N VAL A 183 20.55 -0.76 -9.95
CA VAL A 183 21.03 0.55 -10.42
C VAL A 183 22.48 0.80 -10.00
N TYR A 184 22.79 0.62 -8.70
CA TYR A 184 24.11 0.99 -8.18
C TYR A 184 25.19 -0.01 -8.58
N PHE A 185 24.96 -1.31 -8.33
CA PHE A 185 25.95 -2.38 -8.63
C PHE A 185 25.67 -3.16 -9.92
N GLU A 186 24.51 -3.00 -10.53
CA GLU A 186 24.08 -3.73 -11.73
C GLU A 186 24.12 -5.28 -11.59
N TYR A 187 24.13 -5.81 -10.35
CA TYR A 187 24.20 -7.24 -10.07
C TYR A 187 23.07 -8.05 -10.71
N GLY A 188 21.89 -7.48 -10.77
CA GLY A 188 20.73 -8.13 -11.37
C GLY A 188 20.91 -8.47 -12.84
N PHE A 189 21.81 -7.79 -13.55
CA PHE A 189 22.12 -8.04 -14.97
C PHE A 189 23.35 -8.92 -15.19
N LEU A 190 24.10 -9.19 -14.12
CA LEU A 190 25.33 -9.99 -14.16
C LEU A 190 25.12 -11.43 -13.70
N GLN A 191 24.05 -11.69 -12.97
CA GLN A 191 23.75 -13.00 -12.38
C GLN A 191 22.43 -13.57 -12.94
N PRO A 192 22.33 -14.91 -13.10
CA PRO A 192 21.09 -15.51 -13.56
C PRO A 192 19.96 -15.30 -12.54
N PHE A 193 18.77 -14.93 -13.03
CA PHE A 193 17.55 -14.83 -12.23
C PHE A 193 17.11 -16.22 -11.79
N ARG A 194 17.59 -16.66 -10.64
CA ARG A 194 17.21 -17.94 -10.06
C ARG A 194 16.35 -17.72 -8.82
N ILE A 195 15.09 -18.07 -8.91
CA ILE A 195 14.13 -17.96 -7.79
C ILE A 195 14.05 -19.28 -7.00
N ARG A 196 14.38 -20.40 -7.65
CA ARG A 196 14.17 -21.73 -7.12
C ARG A 196 15.45 -22.52 -6.93
N HIS A 197 15.57 -23.19 -5.79
CA HIS A 197 16.71 -24.04 -5.44
C HIS A 197 16.24 -25.43 -4.99
N LYS A 198 17.12 -26.43 -5.16
CA LYS A 198 16.85 -27.81 -4.74
C LYS A 198 16.87 -27.97 -3.22
N LYS A 199 17.78 -27.27 -2.54
CA LYS A 199 17.95 -27.35 -1.08
C LYS A 199 17.50 -26.05 -0.43
N LEU A 200 16.82 -26.13 0.72
CA LEU A 200 16.33 -24.96 1.44
C LEU A 200 17.43 -23.97 1.80
N LYS A 201 18.61 -24.46 2.24
CA LYS A 201 19.74 -23.60 2.59
C LYS A 201 20.27 -22.75 1.42
N ASP A 202 20.02 -23.14 0.18
CA ASP A 202 20.54 -22.43 -0.99
C ASP A 202 19.67 -21.19 -1.34
N TYR A 203 18.44 -21.11 -0.83
CA TYR A 203 17.59 -19.92 -0.95
C TYR A 203 18.22 -18.71 -0.26
N LEU A 204 18.92 -18.90 0.85
CA LEU A 204 19.59 -17.84 1.60
C LEU A 204 20.99 -17.48 1.08
N LYS A 205 21.50 -18.20 0.08
CA LYS A 205 22.83 -17.94 -0.50
C LYS A 205 22.78 -17.10 -1.77
N ASN A 206 21.66 -17.09 -2.48
CA ASN A 206 21.53 -16.36 -3.74
C ASN A 206 20.92 -14.98 -3.47
N PRO A 207 21.59 -13.87 -3.80
CA PRO A 207 21.12 -12.51 -3.52
C PRO A 207 19.75 -12.21 -4.16
N PHE A 208 19.57 -12.61 -5.44
CA PHE A 208 18.31 -12.39 -6.14
C PHE A 208 17.15 -13.17 -5.51
N THR A 209 17.40 -14.40 -5.08
CA THR A 209 16.40 -15.23 -4.42
C THR A 209 15.94 -14.60 -3.10
N VAL A 210 16.89 -14.13 -2.27
CA VAL A 210 16.59 -13.45 -1.01
C VAL A 210 15.75 -12.21 -1.28
N LEU A 211 16.21 -11.33 -2.18
CA LEU A 211 15.50 -10.11 -2.56
C LEU A 211 14.08 -10.41 -3.07
N PHE A 212 13.90 -11.44 -3.89
CA PHE A 212 12.59 -11.84 -4.40
C PHE A 212 11.64 -12.26 -3.27
N PHE A 213 12.10 -13.11 -2.33
CA PHE A 213 11.23 -13.55 -1.23
C PHE A 213 10.97 -12.43 -0.21
N GLU A 214 11.92 -11.55 0.02
CA GLU A 214 11.68 -10.34 0.82
C GLU A 214 10.63 -9.44 0.16
N MET A 215 10.70 -9.27 -1.16
CA MET A 215 9.70 -8.50 -1.92
C MET A 215 8.29 -9.14 -1.80
N VAL A 216 8.19 -10.47 -1.90
CA VAL A 216 6.91 -11.17 -1.70
C VAL A 216 6.39 -10.95 -0.28
N LEU A 217 7.23 -11.08 0.74
CA LEU A 217 6.84 -10.88 2.13
C LEU A 217 6.43 -9.43 2.39
N ALA A 218 7.22 -8.45 1.94
CA ALA A 218 6.93 -7.04 2.09
C ALA A 218 5.62 -6.65 1.37
N TYR A 219 5.39 -7.17 0.18
CA TYR A 219 4.16 -6.89 -0.57
C TYR A 219 2.92 -7.50 0.09
N THR A 220 3.01 -8.75 0.56
CA THR A 220 1.88 -9.36 1.29
C THR A 220 1.58 -8.61 2.58
N LEU A 221 2.62 -8.21 3.33
CA LEU A 221 2.45 -7.40 4.52
C LEU A 221 1.83 -6.05 4.18
N LEU A 222 2.32 -5.34 3.16
CA LEU A 222 1.81 -4.05 2.71
C LEU A 222 0.30 -4.14 2.40
N VAL A 223 -0.11 -5.10 1.58
CA VAL A 223 -1.52 -5.24 1.15
C VAL A 223 -2.42 -5.65 2.32
N ILE A 224 -2.03 -6.68 3.08
CA ILE A 224 -2.88 -7.19 4.18
C ILE A 224 -2.95 -6.20 5.33
N ALA A 225 -1.83 -5.55 5.69
CA ALA A 225 -1.83 -4.53 6.73
C ALA A 225 -2.65 -3.30 6.32
N SER A 226 -2.58 -2.89 5.06
CA SER A 226 -3.39 -1.77 4.56
C SER A 226 -4.89 -2.11 4.56
N LEU A 227 -5.27 -3.32 4.19
CA LEU A 227 -6.67 -3.76 4.22
C LEU A 227 -7.21 -3.95 5.64
N LEU A 228 -6.41 -4.49 6.55
CA LEU A 228 -6.76 -4.72 7.96
C LEU A 228 -6.07 -3.69 8.88
N SER A 229 -6.17 -2.42 8.52
CA SER A 229 -5.42 -1.33 9.13
C SER A 229 -5.82 -0.97 10.57
N SER A 230 -6.91 -1.54 11.10
CA SER A 230 -7.28 -1.36 12.51
C SER A 230 -6.35 -2.16 13.41
N ALA A 231 -5.88 -1.54 14.51
CA ALA A 231 -4.91 -2.13 15.44
C ALA A 231 -5.37 -3.48 16.02
N GLU A 232 -6.65 -3.72 16.16
CA GLU A 232 -7.21 -4.99 16.68
C GLU A 232 -6.91 -6.20 15.78
N TYR A 233 -6.66 -5.99 14.48
CA TYR A 233 -6.40 -7.06 13.52
C TYR A 233 -4.92 -7.43 13.36
N TRP A 234 -4.01 -6.88 14.17
CA TRP A 234 -2.56 -7.11 13.99
C TRP A 234 -2.17 -8.61 13.93
N LYS A 235 -2.82 -9.46 14.75
CA LYS A 235 -2.58 -10.91 14.73
C LYS A 235 -3.00 -11.54 13.39
N SER A 236 -4.15 -11.13 12.86
CA SER A 236 -4.67 -11.58 11.56
C SER A 236 -3.76 -11.11 10.42
N VAL A 237 -3.26 -9.88 10.47
CA VAL A 237 -2.31 -9.35 9.49
C VAL A 237 -1.05 -10.21 9.44
N VAL A 238 -0.42 -10.46 10.59
CA VAL A 238 0.80 -11.27 10.67
C VAL A 238 0.53 -12.70 10.19
N LEU A 239 -0.54 -13.34 10.69
CA LEU A 239 -0.86 -14.72 10.33
C LEU A 239 -1.14 -14.88 8.83
N ILE A 240 -1.99 -14.04 8.26
CA ILE A 240 -2.36 -14.10 6.84
C ILE A 240 -1.14 -13.82 5.96
N SER A 241 -0.31 -12.82 6.32
CA SER A 241 0.91 -12.51 5.56
C SER A 241 1.90 -13.68 5.55
N ILE A 242 2.11 -14.34 6.68
CA ILE A 242 2.98 -15.52 6.79
C ILE A 242 2.38 -16.69 6.01
N LEU A 243 1.06 -16.92 6.08
CA LEU A 243 0.41 -18.01 5.36
C LEU A 243 0.51 -17.82 3.84
N ILE A 244 0.25 -16.62 3.33
CA ILE A 244 0.37 -16.31 1.90
C ILE A 244 1.83 -16.45 1.45
N PHE A 245 2.78 -15.89 2.21
CA PHE A 245 4.20 -16.02 1.93
C PHE A 245 4.63 -17.51 1.91
N GLY A 246 4.24 -18.27 2.95
CA GLY A 246 4.54 -19.70 3.05
C GLY A 246 3.95 -20.50 1.90
N LEU A 247 2.71 -20.22 1.51
CA LEU A 247 2.08 -20.84 0.35
C LEU A 247 2.86 -20.56 -0.94
N ILE A 248 3.20 -19.30 -1.23
CA ILE A 248 3.98 -18.92 -2.40
C ILE A 248 5.35 -19.61 -2.39
N PHE A 249 6.03 -19.63 -1.22
CA PHE A 249 7.31 -20.31 -1.07
C PHE A 249 7.21 -21.81 -1.39
N VAL A 250 6.23 -22.51 -0.81
CA VAL A 250 5.98 -23.95 -1.05
C VAL A 250 5.67 -24.19 -2.52
N LEU A 251 4.83 -23.39 -3.15
CA LEU A 251 4.48 -23.51 -4.57
C LEU A 251 5.72 -23.37 -5.47
N ILE A 252 6.58 -22.39 -5.18
CA ILE A 252 7.84 -22.20 -5.93
C ILE A 252 8.79 -23.37 -5.67
N HIS A 253 8.95 -23.80 -4.42
CA HIS A 253 9.86 -24.89 -4.07
C HIS A 253 9.44 -26.22 -4.72
N LEU A 254 8.16 -26.57 -4.65
CA LEU A 254 7.58 -27.79 -5.19
C LEU A 254 7.29 -27.73 -6.69
N GLY A 255 7.37 -26.56 -7.33
CA GLY A 255 7.02 -26.32 -8.74
C GLY A 255 7.82 -27.14 -9.78
N ASN A 256 8.67 -28.11 -9.37
CA ASN A 256 9.32 -29.10 -10.24
C ASN A 256 8.41 -30.29 -10.56
N ASN A 257 7.42 -30.52 -9.74
CA ASN A 257 6.46 -31.56 -9.98
C ASN A 257 5.50 -31.05 -11.08
N ARG A 258 5.56 -31.69 -12.27
CA ARG A 258 4.72 -31.31 -13.42
C ARG A 258 3.23 -31.37 -13.05
N PHE A 259 2.84 -32.41 -12.32
CA PHE A 259 1.45 -32.55 -11.87
C PHE A 259 1.02 -31.39 -10.99
N LEU A 260 1.81 -31.04 -9.96
CA LEU A 260 1.50 -29.94 -9.06
C LEU A 260 1.43 -28.60 -9.80
N LYS A 261 2.36 -28.36 -10.75
CA LYS A 261 2.37 -27.14 -11.58
C LYS A 261 1.09 -26.99 -12.40
N TYR A 262 0.65 -28.05 -13.05
CA TYR A 262 -0.58 -28.01 -13.87
C TYR A 262 -1.83 -27.92 -12.99
N THR A 263 -1.87 -28.62 -11.86
CA THR A 263 -3.00 -28.56 -10.91
C THR A 263 -3.15 -27.15 -10.36
N ILE A 264 -2.06 -26.53 -9.88
CA ILE A 264 -2.10 -25.15 -9.37
C ILE A 264 -2.49 -24.17 -10.48
N GLY A 265 -1.88 -24.30 -11.66
CA GLY A 265 -2.22 -23.46 -12.81
C GLY A 265 -3.71 -23.57 -13.16
N PHE A 266 -4.25 -24.76 -13.17
CA PHE A 266 -5.68 -25.00 -13.41
C PHE A 266 -6.57 -24.38 -12.33
N ILE A 267 -6.25 -24.60 -11.04
CA ILE A 267 -7.02 -24.02 -9.92
C ILE A 267 -6.96 -22.50 -9.97
N SER A 268 -5.78 -21.92 -10.19
CA SER A 268 -5.62 -20.46 -10.29
C SER A 268 -6.40 -19.87 -11.46
N ALA A 269 -6.36 -20.52 -12.62
CA ALA A 269 -7.13 -20.12 -13.80
C ALA A 269 -8.64 -20.24 -13.56
N ALA A 270 -9.08 -21.32 -12.91
CA ALA A 270 -10.50 -21.54 -12.58
C ALA A 270 -11.01 -20.49 -11.58
N LEU A 271 -10.20 -20.15 -10.55
CA LEU A 271 -10.53 -19.09 -9.59
C LEU A 271 -10.57 -17.73 -10.27
N ALA A 272 -9.58 -17.39 -11.10
CA ALA A 272 -9.57 -16.13 -11.85
C ALA A 272 -10.80 -16.02 -12.77
N LEU A 273 -11.11 -17.09 -13.49
CA LEU A 273 -12.32 -17.14 -14.35
C LEU A 273 -13.59 -16.99 -13.51
N TYR A 274 -13.68 -17.66 -12.36
CA TYR A 274 -14.81 -17.51 -11.44
C TYR A 274 -15.00 -16.07 -10.99
N PHE A 275 -13.90 -15.38 -10.57
CA PHE A 275 -13.97 -13.98 -10.17
C PHE A 275 -14.40 -13.07 -11.33
N VAL A 276 -13.87 -13.28 -12.53
CA VAL A 276 -14.27 -12.52 -13.73
C VAL A 276 -15.73 -12.74 -14.05
N VAL A 277 -16.18 -14.00 -14.11
CA VAL A 277 -17.59 -14.32 -14.41
C VAL A 277 -18.52 -13.74 -13.35
N ALA A 278 -18.17 -13.85 -12.07
CA ALA A 278 -18.96 -13.30 -10.97
C ALA A 278 -19.16 -11.78 -11.05
N GLN A 279 -18.18 -11.03 -11.60
CA GLN A 279 -18.34 -9.59 -11.83
C GLN A 279 -19.52 -9.27 -12.77
N PHE A 280 -19.74 -10.09 -13.80
CA PHE A 280 -20.74 -9.84 -14.83
C PHE A 280 -22.07 -10.55 -14.58
N THR A 281 -22.06 -11.77 -14.01
CA THR A 281 -23.26 -12.61 -13.90
C THR A 281 -23.80 -12.74 -12.48
N GLY A 282 -23.03 -12.37 -11.49
CA GLY A 282 -23.41 -12.50 -10.08
C GLY A 282 -24.59 -11.62 -9.70
N ASN A 283 -25.47 -12.12 -8.82
CA ASN A 283 -26.59 -11.35 -8.28
C ASN A 283 -26.04 -10.15 -7.50
N ALA A 284 -26.45 -8.94 -7.86
CA ALA A 284 -26.03 -7.68 -7.22
C ALA A 284 -26.51 -7.51 -5.76
N ARG A 285 -27.26 -8.47 -5.23
CA ARG A 285 -27.70 -8.44 -3.84
C ARG A 285 -26.59 -8.86 -2.88
N VAL A 286 -26.47 -8.09 -1.80
CA VAL A 286 -25.57 -8.44 -0.70
C VAL A 286 -26.29 -9.38 0.26
N LYS A 287 -25.59 -10.42 0.70
CA LYS A 287 -26.05 -11.34 1.75
C LYS A 287 -25.04 -11.33 2.90
N ARG A 288 -25.52 -11.22 4.12
CA ARG A 288 -24.71 -11.40 5.33
C ARG A 288 -24.85 -12.83 5.80
N TYR A 289 -23.74 -13.50 5.97
CA TYR A 289 -23.73 -14.86 6.50
C TYR A 289 -23.42 -14.88 8.01
N SER A 290 -22.47 -14.08 8.45
CA SER A 290 -22.11 -13.88 9.86
C SER A 290 -21.59 -12.46 10.07
N ASP A 291 -21.17 -12.13 11.30
CA ASP A 291 -20.66 -10.80 11.62
C ASP A 291 -19.43 -10.39 10.77
N ASN A 292 -18.62 -11.35 10.38
CA ASN A 292 -17.39 -11.11 9.64
C ASN A 292 -17.40 -11.68 8.21
N ILE A 293 -18.56 -12.16 7.71
CA ILE A 293 -18.67 -12.77 6.39
C ILE A 293 -19.83 -12.16 5.61
N ILE A 294 -19.48 -11.47 4.54
CA ILE A 294 -20.40 -10.87 3.58
C ILE A 294 -20.24 -11.59 2.25
N ILE A 295 -21.34 -11.92 1.61
CA ILE A 295 -21.37 -12.52 0.28
C ILE A 295 -21.92 -11.49 -0.71
N TYR A 296 -21.14 -11.17 -1.73
CA TYR A 296 -21.57 -10.35 -2.86
C TYR A 296 -21.22 -11.03 -4.17
N LYS A 297 -22.19 -11.12 -5.09
CA LYS A 297 -22.03 -11.85 -6.37
C LYS A 297 -21.49 -13.28 -6.21
N GLY A 298 -21.85 -13.97 -5.12
CA GLY A 298 -21.37 -15.30 -4.80
C GLY A 298 -19.97 -15.37 -4.19
N ILE A 299 -19.27 -14.25 -4.08
CA ILE A 299 -17.91 -14.19 -3.51
C ILE A 299 -17.99 -13.87 -2.01
N PRO A 300 -17.41 -14.69 -1.13
CA PRO A 300 -17.34 -14.41 0.28
C PRO A 300 -16.19 -13.43 0.59
N PHE A 301 -16.50 -12.37 1.32
CA PHE A 301 -15.55 -11.42 1.89
C PHE A 301 -15.47 -11.67 3.39
N VAL A 302 -14.32 -12.14 3.86
CA VAL A 302 -14.09 -12.51 5.27
C VAL A 302 -13.17 -11.46 5.86
N TYR A 303 -13.63 -10.77 6.90
CA TYR A 303 -12.94 -9.67 7.59
C TYR A 303 -12.69 -8.39 6.77
N PHE A 304 -12.62 -8.43 5.46
CA PHE A 304 -12.34 -7.25 4.64
C PHE A 304 -13.59 -6.38 4.49
N ASP A 305 -13.40 -5.08 4.58
CA ASP A 305 -14.43 -4.12 4.20
C ASP A 305 -14.59 -4.12 2.69
N LEU A 306 -15.81 -3.82 2.24
CA LEU A 306 -16.18 -3.92 0.84
C LEU A 306 -16.78 -2.60 0.36
N MET A 307 -16.29 -2.10 -0.78
CA MET A 307 -16.92 -1.02 -1.52
C MET A 307 -17.56 -1.58 -2.78
N ILE A 308 -18.83 -1.29 -2.98
CA ILE A 308 -19.62 -1.66 -4.17
C ILE A 308 -19.96 -0.38 -4.91
N TYR A 309 -19.57 -0.33 -6.18
CA TYR A 309 -19.80 0.80 -7.06
C TYR A 309 -21.23 0.83 -7.58
N PRO A 310 -21.74 2.02 -8.03
CA PRO A 310 -23.07 2.14 -8.61
C PRO A 310 -23.35 1.21 -9.78
N GLU A 311 -22.32 0.85 -10.55
CA GLU A 311 -22.41 -0.08 -11.69
C GLU A 311 -22.34 -1.57 -11.27
N GLY A 312 -22.27 -1.84 -9.97
CA GLY A 312 -22.17 -3.19 -9.41
C GLY A 312 -20.77 -3.82 -9.44
N GLY A 313 -19.73 -3.07 -9.84
CA GLY A 313 -18.35 -3.43 -9.58
C GLY A 313 -18.05 -3.38 -8.09
N PHE A 314 -16.98 -4.02 -7.63
CA PHE A 314 -16.63 -4.03 -6.21
C PHE A 314 -15.14 -4.18 -6.00
N ARG A 315 -14.67 -3.77 -4.83
CA ARG A 315 -13.31 -4.03 -4.33
C ARG A 315 -13.27 -4.06 -2.80
N PRO A 316 -12.32 -4.79 -2.20
CA PRO A 316 -12.01 -4.62 -0.78
C PRO A 316 -11.44 -3.22 -0.54
N VAL A 317 -11.67 -2.69 0.65
CA VAL A 317 -11.21 -1.37 1.09
C VAL A 317 -10.66 -1.41 2.51
N ASP A 318 -9.95 -0.37 2.86
CA ASP A 318 -9.29 -0.21 4.15
C ASP A 318 -10.31 0.04 5.28
N LYS A 319 -10.09 -0.58 6.43
CA LYS A 319 -10.94 -0.41 7.64
C LYS A 319 -10.78 0.94 8.33
N LYS A 320 -9.62 1.60 8.17
CA LYS A 320 -9.35 2.91 8.77
C LYS A 320 -9.95 4.07 8.01
N SER A 321 -10.28 3.89 6.75
CA SER A 321 -10.66 4.99 5.90
C SER A 321 -11.93 5.61 6.41
N GLN A 322 -11.78 6.84 6.84
CA GLN A 322 -12.88 7.72 7.23
C GLN A 322 -13.28 8.51 5.99
N PHE A 323 -14.56 8.47 5.65
CA PHE A 323 -15.08 9.37 4.65
C PHE A 323 -15.06 10.80 5.20
N LEU A 324 -14.07 11.56 4.82
CA LEU A 324 -13.98 12.98 5.15
C LEU A 324 -14.62 13.80 4.02
N LEU A 325 -15.20 14.94 4.38
CA LEU A 325 -15.79 15.88 3.40
C LEU A 325 -14.79 16.35 2.34
N ARG A 326 -13.48 16.36 2.65
CA ARG A 326 -12.40 16.69 1.70
C ARG A 326 -12.23 15.65 0.59
N ASP A 327 -12.71 14.43 0.81
CA ASP A 327 -12.53 13.30 -0.10
C ASP A 327 -13.64 13.23 -1.17
N LYS A 328 -14.49 14.27 -1.23
CA LYS A 328 -15.65 14.38 -2.11
C LYS A 328 -15.36 14.31 -3.60
N GLN A 329 -14.21 14.85 -4.02
CA GLN A 329 -13.91 14.99 -5.46
C GLN A 329 -14.00 13.67 -6.22
N LYS A 330 -13.78 12.55 -5.56
CA LYS A 330 -13.87 11.22 -6.17
C LYS A 330 -15.23 10.56 -6.12
N LEU A 331 -16.02 10.91 -5.12
CA LEU A 331 -17.42 10.47 -5.08
C LEU A 331 -18.20 11.02 -6.28
N ASP A 332 -17.74 12.17 -6.80
CA ASP A 332 -18.38 12.78 -7.99
C ASP A 332 -18.08 12.03 -9.28
N ASP A 333 -16.85 11.53 -9.44
CA ASP A 333 -16.50 10.73 -10.63
C ASP A 333 -17.34 9.45 -10.70
N LEU A 334 -17.77 8.94 -9.53
CA LEU A 334 -18.64 7.77 -9.43
C LEU A 334 -20.13 8.12 -9.59
N ASN A 335 -20.48 9.41 -9.54
CA ASN A 335 -21.86 9.92 -9.73
C ASN A 335 -22.97 9.10 -9.04
N PRO A 336 -22.86 8.80 -7.72
CA PRO A 336 -23.90 8.08 -6.99
C PRO A 336 -25.08 9.00 -6.71
N ASN A 337 -26.30 8.44 -6.66
CA ASN A 337 -27.43 9.14 -6.08
C ASN A 337 -27.39 9.07 -4.53
N ILE A 338 -26.89 7.96 -4.01
CA ILE A 338 -26.85 7.63 -2.60
C ILE A 338 -25.48 7.07 -2.25
N LEU A 339 -24.89 7.62 -1.18
CA LEU A 339 -23.76 7.01 -0.48
C LEU A 339 -24.32 6.29 0.75
N LEU A 340 -24.30 4.96 0.72
CA LEU A 340 -24.75 4.14 1.83
C LEU A 340 -23.53 3.60 2.60
N LEU A 341 -23.52 3.83 3.90
CA LEU A 341 -22.46 3.38 4.80
C LEU A 341 -23.03 2.39 5.80
N ALA A 342 -22.53 1.15 5.74
CA ALA A 342 -22.79 0.13 6.74
C ALA A 342 -21.71 0.23 7.83
N THR A 343 -22.11 0.60 9.04
CA THR A 343 -21.22 1.02 10.12
C THR A 343 -20.84 -0.12 11.08
N GLY A 344 -20.82 -1.35 10.60
CA GLY A 344 -20.53 -2.52 11.42
C GLY A 344 -21.74 -3.00 12.23
N THR A 345 -21.56 -4.10 12.95
CA THR A 345 -22.61 -4.70 13.79
C THR A 345 -23.00 -3.79 14.97
N LYS A 346 -22.00 -3.15 15.57
CA LYS A 346 -22.19 -2.22 16.70
C LYS A 346 -22.59 -0.82 16.27
N GLY A 347 -22.35 -0.44 15.01
CA GLY A 347 -22.61 0.90 14.49
C GLY A 347 -21.47 1.90 14.71
N GLU A 348 -20.26 1.43 15.00
CA GLU A 348 -19.09 2.27 15.36
C GLU A 348 -18.14 2.51 14.19
N GLY A 349 -18.31 1.79 13.08
CA GLY A 349 -17.49 1.93 11.87
C GLY A 349 -17.89 3.13 11.00
N GLY A 350 -17.14 3.37 9.93
CA GLY A 350 -17.43 4.43 8.97
C GLY A 350 -17.34 5.84 9.56
N LYS A 351 -16.33 6.07 10.40
CA LYS A 351 -16.08 7.38 11.02
C LYS A 351 -15.87 8.43 9.94
N GLY A 352 -16.41 9.62 10.12
CA GLY A 352 -16.29 10.76 9.19
C GLY A 352 -17.61 11.33 8.72
N PHE A 353 -18.67 10.51 8.67
CA PHE A 353 -20.02 10.98 8.52
C PHE A 353 -20.82 10.59 9.77
N ASN A 354 -20.83 11.42 10.79
CA ASN A 354 -21.47 11.10 12.07
C ASN A 354 -23.01 11.13 12.01
N GLU A 355 -23.60 11.71 10.95
CA GLU A 355 -25.02 11.91 10.77
C GLU A 355 -25.44 11.60 9.34
N GLN A 356 -26.74 11.33 9.15
CA GLN A 356 -27.34 11.32 7.82
C GLN A 356 -27.37 12.73 7.27
N ARG A 357 -26.82 12.95 6.09
CA ARG A 357 -26.77 14.28 5.46
C ARG A 357 -27.07 14.20 3.98
N ILE A 358 -27.62 15.29 3.46
CA ILE A 358 -27.72 15.55 2.02
C ILE A 358 -26.60 16.51 1.68
N PHE A 359 -25.79 16.13 0.71
CA PHE A 359 -24.71 16.97 0.20
C PHE A 359 -25.03 17.44 -1.21
N GLU A 360 -24.97 18.73 -1.42
CA GLU A 360 -24.88 19.32 -2.75
C GLU A 360 -23.40 19.52 -3.06
N PHE A 361 -22.94 18.95 -4.16
CA PHE A 361 -21.58 19.09 -4.61
C PHE A 361 -21.54 19.87 -5.93
N LYS A 362 -20.71 20.92 -5.97
CA LYS A 362 -20.44 21.72 -7.15
C LYS A 362 -18.99 21.51 -7.61
N PRO A 363 -18.69 20.43 -8.35
CA PRO A 363 -17.32 20.13 -8.77
C PRO A 363 -16.80 21.15 -9.77
N ASN A 364 -17.68 21.70 -10.61
CA ASN A 364 -17.41 22.75 -11.56
C ASN A 364 -18.57 23.73 -11.61
N LEU A 365 -18.34 24.97 -12.05
CA LEU A 365 -19.34 26.04 -12.20
C LEU A 365 -20.63 25.64 -12.94
N PHE A 366 -20.67 24.47 -13.59
CA PHE A 366 -21.75 24.04 -14.47
C PHE A 366 -22.44 22.73 -14.11
N LYS A 367 -21.95 21.98 -13.09
CA LYS A 367 -22.61 20.74 -12.63
C LYS A 367 -22.66 20.68 -11.11
N SER A 368 -23.85 20.65 -10.55
CA SER A 368 -24.08 20.26 -9.15
C SER A 368 -24.52 18.81 -9.11
N THR A 369 -23.83 17.99 -8.32
CA THR A 369 -24.30 16.65 -7.97
C THR A 369 -24.84 16.67 -6.56
N VAL A 370 -26.07 16.21 -6.40
CA VAL A 370 -26.70 16.07 -5.09
C VAL A 370 -26.74 14.58 -4.78
N TYR A 371 -26.16 14.18 -3.67
CA TYR A 371 -26.28 12.81 -3.19
C TYR A 371 -26.62 12.77 -1.71
N GLN A 372 -27.37 11.75 -1.33
CA GLN A 372 -27.75 11.50 0.05
C GLN A 372 -26.74 10.56 0.72
N VAL A 373 -26.28 10.91 1.92
CA VAL A 373 -25.48 10.02 2.76
C VAL A 373 -26.39 9.38 3.80
N ILE A 374 -26.41 8.05 3.81
CA ILE A 374 -27.20 7.24 4.73
C ILE A 374 -26.23 6.35 5.52
N ARG A 375 -26.32 6.43 6.86
CA ARG A 375 -25.56 5.54 7.77
C ARG A 375 -26.50 4.60 8.48
N LEU A 376 -26.22 3.32 8.41
CA LEU A 376 -27.04 2.28 9.06
C LEU A 376 -26.11 1.18 9.61
N LYS A 377 -26.58 0.42 10.60
CA LYS A 377 -25.93 -0.83 11.01
C LYS A 377 -25.96 -1.83 9.87
N ASN A 378 -24.98 -2.76 9.82
CA ASN A 378 -24.80 -3.67 8.70
C ASN A 378 -26.08 -4.37 8.24
N GLN A 379 -26.90 -4.87 9.17
CA GLN A 379 -28.11 -5.60 8.82
C GLN A 379 -29.13 -4.72 8.08
N ASP A 380 -29.34 -3.51 8.58
CA ASP A 380 -30.31 -2.57 8.01
C ASP A 380 -29.76 -1.94 6.72
N ALA A 381 -28.47 -1.65 6.68
CA ALA A 381 -27.79 -1.17 5.48
C ALA A 381 -27.90 -2.16 4.32
N ILE A 382 -27.68 -3.45 4.58
CA ILE A 382 -27.80 -4.50 3.56
C ILE A 382 -29.22 -4.64 3.05
N LYS A 383 -30.23 -4.62 3.94
CA LYS A 383 -31.63 -4.62 3.54
C LYS A 383 -31.96 -3.40 2.68
N HIS A 384 -31.52 -2.22 3.12
CA HIS A 384 -31.76 -0.96 2.43
C HIS A 384 -31.08 -0.92 1.06
N TYR A 385 -29.81 -1.37 0.97
CA TYR A 385 -29.08 -1.52 -0.30
C TYR A 385 -29.85 -2.41 -1.29
N ASN A 386 -30.26 -3.59 -0.85
CA ASN A 386 -30.97 -4.53 -1.70
C ASN A 386 -32.33 -3.98 -2.20
N LEU A 387 -32.99 -3.15 -1.41
CA LEU A 387 -34.19 -2.43 -1.82
C LEU A 387 -33.87 -1.38 -2.87
N LEU A 388 -32.89 -0.51 -2.61
CA LEU A 388 -32.49 0.57 -3.53
C LEU A 388 -32.04 0.04 -4.90
N ILE A 389 -31.31 -1.08 -4.92
CA ILE A 389 -30.90 -1.72 -6.20
C ILE A 389 -32.11 -2.27 -6.94
N SER A 390 -33.13 -2.81 -6.23
CA SER A 390 -34.38 -3.24 -6.88
C SER A 390 -35.18 -2.07 -7.49
N GLU A 391 -34.96 -0.85 -7.01
CA GLU A 391 -35.51 0.40 -7.54
C GLU A 391 -34.64 1.07 -8.61
N ASN A 392 -33.57 0.39 -9.08
CA ASN A 392 -32.59 0.92 -10.03
C ASN A 392 -31.90 2.22 -9.60
N LYS A 393 -31.72 2.44 -8.29
CA LYS A 393 -30.97 3.58 -7.78
C LYS A 393 -29.45 3.36 -7.90
N LYS A 394 -28.72 4.42 -8.24
CA LYS A 394 -27.26 4.42 -8.24
C LYS A 394 -26.73 4.58 -6.83
N VAL A 395 -26.28 3.50 -6.23
CA VAL A 395 -25.81 3.45 -4.83
C VAL A 395 -24.33 3.13 -4.78
N LEU A 396 -23.53 4.02 -4.17
CA LEU A 396 -22.19 3.67 -3.72
C LEU A 396 -22.33 3.10 -2.30
N PHE A 397 -22.03 1.82 -2.14
CA PHE A 397 -22.22 1.13 -0.87
C PHE A 397 -20.88 0.72 -0.28
N ILE A 398 -20.61 1.13 0.96
CA ILE A 398 -19.42 0.75 1.70
C ILE A 398 -19.84 0.01 2.95
N ILE A 399 -19.30 -1.18 3.11
CA ILE A 399 -19.65 -2.11 4.17
C ILE A 399 -18.45 -2.29 5.09
N HIS A 400 -18.59 -1.86 6.34
CA HIS A 400 -17.63 -2.17 7.40
C HIS A 400 -17.92 -3.55 7.96
N ASN A 401 -17.08 -4.52 7.59
CA ASN A 401 -17.25 -5.93 7.92
C ASN A 401 -16.65 -6.25 9.30
N GLN A 402 -17.48 -6.03 10.35
CA GLN A 402 -17.11 -6.24 11.75
C GLN A 402 -18.30 -6.73 12.57
#